data_4a27b5b32131a3f797a1b7d962148043
#
_entry.id   4a27b5b32131a3f797a1b7d962148043
#
_cell.length_a   1.000
_cell.length_b   1.000
_cell.length_c   1.000
_cell.angle_alpha   90.00
_cell.angle_beta   90.00
_cell.angle_gamma   90.00
#
_symmetry.space_group_name_H-M   'P 1'
#
loop_
_entity.id
_entity.type
_entity.pdbx_description
1 polymer ?
#
loop_
_entity_poly.entity_id
_entity_poly.type
_entity_poly.pdbx_seq_one_letter_code
_entity_poly.pdbx_strand_id
1 'polypeptide(L)'
;TANFLIVAELHVDSRGAFEGALRDFGDVEAITVGVWLVRGAASAAHLRNELSHLLGRDDKLLVVDASRDRSAWFNLGRDADGRIRELWGRRD
;
A
#
# COMPACT_ATOMS: atom_id res chain seq x y z
N THR A 1 1.91 13.09 -7.45
CA THR A 1 1.36 11.76 -7.20
C THR A 1 2.47 10.73 -7.18
N ALA A 2 2.43 9.81 -6.26
CA ALA A 2 3.45 8.77 -6.09
C ALA A 2 2.79 7.40 -5.94
N ASN A 3 3.55 6.36 -6.27
CA ASN A 3 3.15 4.98 -6.09
C ASN A 3 3.93 4.39 -4.92
N PHE A 4 3.21 3.80 -3.98
CA PHE A 4 3.80 3.21 -2.80
C PHE A 4 3.52 1.73 -2.72
N LEU A 5 4.53 0.98 -2.32
CA LEU A 5 4.36 -0.40 -1.90
C LEU A 5 4.34 -0.39 -0.38
N ILE A 6 3.27 -0.93 0.18
CA ILE A 6 3.08 -1.02 1.61
C ILE A 6 3.14 -2.49 2.00
N VAL A 7 4.01 -2.82 2.93
CA VAL A 7 4.12 -4.16 3.48
C VAL A 7 3.93 -4.06 4.98
N ALA A 8 2.99 -4.81 5.52
CA ALA A 8 2.72 -4.76 6.94
C ALA A 8 2.33 -6.14 7.48
N GLU A 9 2.81 -6.44 8.66
CA GLU A 9 2.38 -7.60 9.42
C GLU A 9 1.55 -7.08 10.59
N LEU A 10 0.26 -7.31 10.54
CA LEU A 10 -0.69 -6.68 11.44
C LEU A 10 -1.44 -7.70 12.27
N HIS A 11 -1.70 -7.36 13.53
CA HIS A 11 -2.68 -8.03 14.33
C HIS A 11 -4.07 -7.83 13.71
N VAL A 12 -4.94 -8.79 13.93
CA VAL A 12 -6.30 -8.73 13.40
C VAL A 12 -7.03 -7.46 13.86
N ASP A 13 -6.74 -6.99 15.06
CA ASP A 13 -7.38 -5.79 15.62
C ASP A 13 -6.93 -4.50 14.93
N SER A 14 -5.74 -4.50 14.32
CA SER A 14 -5.20 -3.31 13.67
C SER A 14 -5.61 -3.19 12.20
N ARG A 15 -6.00 -4.29 11.59
CA ARG A 15 -6.19 -4.36 10.13
C ARG A 15 -7.25 -3.40 9.60
N GLY A 16 -8.41 -3.39 10.23
CA GLY A 16 -9.52 -2.55 9.76
C GLY A 16 -9.19 -1.07 9.75
N ALA A 17 -8.61 -0.58 10.85
CA ALA A 17 -8.19 0.82 10.96
C ALA A 17 -7.08 1.14 9.96
N PHE A 18 -6.14 0.22 9.79
CA PHE A 18 -5.03 0.40 8.86
C PHE A 18 -5.51 0.53 7.42
N GLU A 19 -6.36 -0.39 6.98
CA GLU A 19 -6.89 -0.35 5.61
C GLU A 19 -7.76 0.86 5.36
N GLY A 20 -8.54 1.28 6.35
CA GLY A 20 -9.32 2.51 6.27
C GLY A 20 -8.44 3.74 6.12
N ALA A 21 -7.35 3.80 6.87
CA ALA A 21 -6.41 4.91 6.79
C ALA A 21 -5.68 4.97 5.43
N LEU A 22 -5.35 3.81 4.85
CA LEU A 22 -4.72 3.78 3.53
C LEU A 22 -5.59 4.49 2.48
N ARG A 23 -6.90 4.30 2.54
CA ARG A 23 -7.82 4.92 1.58
C ARG A 23 -7.85 6.43 1.69
N ASP A 24 -7.50 6.98 2.84
CA ASP A 24 -7.42 8.43 3.02
C ASP A 24 -6.22 9.03 2.27
N PHE A 25 -5.23 8.22 1.93
CA PHE A 25 -4.04 8.69 1.20
C PHE A 25 -4.15 8.59 -0.32
N GLY A 26 -5.10 7.83 -0.83
CA GLY A 26 -5.28 7.71 -2.27
C GLY A 26 -5.96 6.42 -2.69
N ASP A 27 -5.68 6.01 -3.91
CA ASP A 27 -6.21 4.76 -4.47
C ASP A 27 -5.42 3.58 -3.92
N VAL A 28 -6.12 2.56 -3.46
CA VAL A 28 -5.53 1.43 -2.77
C VAL A 28 -5.94 0.12 -3.42
N GLU A 29 -5.01 -0.79 -3.56
CA GLU A 29 -5.28 -2.16 -3.95
C GLU A 29 -4.58 -3.12 -3.00
N ALA A 30 -5.36 -4.00 -2.38
CA ALA A 30 -4.81 -5.09 -1.58
C ALA A 30 -4.33 -6.19 -2.53
N ILE A 31 -3.04 -6.47 -2.50
CA ILE A 31 -2.43 -7.42 -3.42
C ILE A 31 -2.49 -8.84 -2.86
N THR A 32 -2.03 -8.99 -1.66
CA THR A 32 -2.09 -10.24 -0.91
C THR A 32 -2.07 -9.88 0.57
N VAL A 33 -2.14 -10.86 1.44
CA VAL A 33 -2.12 -10.60 2.88
C VAL A 33 -0.88 -9.82 3.25
N GLY A 34 -1.08 -8.64 3.83
CA GLY A 34 0.01 -7.79 4.29
C GLY A 34 0.69 -6.96 3.22
N VAL A 35 0.16 -6.92 1.99
CA VAL A 35 0.77 -6.16 0.90
C VAL A 35 -0.29 -5.34 0.18
N TRP A 36 -0.05 -4.02 0.08
CA TRP A 36 -0.93 -3.09 -0.62
C TRP A 36 -0.15 -2.22 -1.57
N LEU A 37 -0.81 -1.79 -2.64
CA LEU A 37 -0.33 -0.71 -3.49
C LEU A 37 -1.19 0.52 -3.22
N VAL A 38 -0.55 1.67 -3.10
CA VAL A 38 -1.25 2.94 -2.88
C VAL A 38 -0.72 3.97 -3.86
N ARG A 39 -1.63 4.68 -4.54
CA ARG A 39 -1.25 5.81 -5.38
C ARG A 39 -1.84 7.08 -4.77
N GLY A 40 -0.98 7.99 -4.38
CA GLY A 40 -1.42 9.20 -3.69
C GLY A 40 -0.37 10.29 -3.65
N ALA A 41 -0.65 11.35 -2.93
CA ALA A 41 0.15 12.58 -2.91
C ALA A 41 1.01 12.75 -1.66
N ALA A 42 1.26 11.69 -0.92
CA ALA A 42 2.08 11.75 0.28
C ALA A 42 3.54 11.43 -0.02
N SER A 43 4.37 11.42 1.01
CA SER A 43 5.70 10.86 0.96
C SER A 43 5.74 9.55 1.74
N ALA A 44 6.75 8.73 1.50
CA ALA A 44 6.89 7.47 2.24
C ALA A 44 7.03 7.73 3.75
N ALA A 45 7.79 8.75 4.13
CA ALA A 45 7.97 9.10 5.54
C ALA A 45 6.65 9.56 6.17
N HIS A 46 5.85 10.34 5.45
CA HIS A 46 4.56 10.81 5.94
C HIS A 46 3.59 9.64 6.14
N LEU A 47 3.52 8.74 5.15
CA LEU A 47 2.70 7.53 5.27
C LEU A 47 3.11 6.70 6.47
N ARG A 48 4.40 6.44 6.61
CA ARG A 48 4.91 5.70 7.76
C ARG A 48 4.51 6.35 9.07
N ASN A 49 4.68 7.66 9.18
CA ASN A 49 4.38 8.38 10.42
C ASN A 49 2.89 8.29 10.76
N GLU A 50 2.03 8.52 9.80
CA GLU A 50 0.59 8.48 10.04
C GLU A 50 0.11 7.05 10.33
N LEU A 51 0.56 6.09 9.57
CA LEU A 51 0.13 4.71 9.73
C LEU A 51 0.64 4.09 11.03
N SER A 52 1.83 4.50 11.46
CA SER A 52 2.42 3.94 12.70
C SER A 52 1.58 4.24 13.93
N HIS A 53 0.81 5.32 13.92
CA HIS A 53 -0.08 5.64 15.04
C HIS A 53 -1.20 4.62 15.24
N LEU A 54 -1.48 3.82 14.21
CA LEU A 54 -2.53 2.81 14.26
C LEU A 54 -1.99 1.42 14.61
N LEU A 55 -0.69 1.30 14.78
CA LEU A 55 -0.04 0.01 14.95
C LEU A 55 0.21 -0.30 16.40
N GLY A 56 0.10 -1.59 16.72
CA GLY A 56 0.45 -2.11 18.01
C GLY A 56 1.93 -2.43 18.10
N ARG A 57 2.33 -2.88 19.27
CA ARG A 57 3.74 -3.14 19.60
C ARG A 57 4.40 -4.15 18.68
N ASP A 58 3.66 -5.17 18.27
CA ASP A 58 4.19 -6.27 17.48
C ASP A 58 3.87 -6.15 15.99
N ASP A 59 3.17 -5.08 15.61
CA ASP A 59 2.89 -4.83 14.21
C ASP A 59 4.14 -4.30 13.50
N LYS A 60 4.28 -4.65 12.23
CA LYS A 60 5.44 -4.25 11.42
C LYS A 60 4.98 -3.53 10.18
N LEU A 61 5.74 -2.54 9.74
CA LEU A 61 5.39 -1.72 8.59
C LEU A 61 6.63 -1.36 7.78
N LEU A 62 6.52 -1.52 6.47
CA LEU A 62 7.51 -1.03 5.52
C LEU A 62 6.76 -0.25 4.44
N VAL A 63 7.22 0.96 4.16
CA VAL A 63 6.67 1.80 3.09
C VAL A 63 7.78 2.11 2.11
N VAL A 64 7.55 1.79 0.84
CA VAL A 64 8.51 2.04 -0.24
C VAL A 64 7.87 2.95 -1.26
N ASP A 65 8.53 4.06 -1.58
CA ASP A 65 8.14 4.89 -2.72
C ASP A 65 8.75 4.25 -3.97
N ALA A 66 7.90 3.66 -4.78
CA ALA A 66 8.30 2.91 -5.97
C ALA A 66 7.85 3.63 -7.26
N SER A 67 7.74 4.95 -7.21
CA SER A 67 7.20 5.74 -8.32
C SER A 67 7.99 5.61 -9.61
N ARG A 68 9.27 5.31 -9.52
CA ARG A 68 10.17 5.22 -10.68
C ARG A 68 10.60 3.81 -10.99
N ASP A 69 10.15 2.85 -10.22
CA ASP A 69 10.54 1.46 -10.39
C ASP A 69 9.53 0.70 -11.25
N ARG A 70 9.96 -0.43 -11.74
CA ARG A 70 9.12 -1.32 -12.52
C ARG A 70 8.59 -2.42 -11.63
N SER A 71 7.43 -2.93 -11.98
CA SER A 71 6.83 -4.05 -11.27
C SER A 71 6.56 -5.20 -12.23
N ALA A 72 6.63 -6.40 -11.71
CA ALA A 72 6.22 -7.61 -12.40
C ALA A 72 5.56 -8.51 -11.38
N TRP A 73 4.58 -9.29 -11.81
CA TRP A 73 3.85 -10.15 -10.90
C TRP A 73 3.39 -11.42 -11.58
N PHE A 74 3.02 -12.39 -10.76
CA PHE A 74 2.54 -13.67 -11.21
C PHE A 74 1.40 -14.15 -10.32
N ASN A 75 0.28 -14.50 -10.92
CA ASN A 75 -0.81 -15.22 -10.26
C ASN A 75 -1.43 -14.49 -9.05
N LEU A 76 -1.55 -13.20 -9.13
CA LEU A 76 -2.20 -12.39 -8.06
C LEU A 76 -3.71 -12.29 -8.24
N GLY A 77 -4.26 -12.89 -9.30
CA GLY A 77 -5.67 -12.86 -9.60
C GLY A 77 -6.02 -11.83 -10.65
N ARG A 78 -7.18 -12.03 -11.27
CA ARG A 78 -7.61 -11.17 -12.39
C ARG A 78 -7.85 -9.73 -11.94
N ASP A 79 -8.49 -9.56 -10.81
CA ASP A 79 -8.80 -8.22 -10.32
C ASP A 79 -7.54 -7.47 -9.94
N ALA A 80 -6.60 -8.14 -9.25
CA ALA A 80 -5.34 -7.52 -8.90
C ALA A 80 -4.52 -7.15 -10.14
N ASP A 81 -4.51 -8.02 -11.14
CA ASP A 81 -3.82 -7.74 -12.41
C ASP A 81 -4.32 -6.44 -13.03
N GLY A 82 -5.62 -6.28 -13.16
CA GLY A 82 -6.21 -5.06 -13.71
C GLY A 82 -5.90 -3.82 -12.87
N ARG A 83 -6.00 -3.94 -11.56
CA ARG A 83 -5.75 -2.82 -10.66
C ARG A 83 -4.29 -2.40 -10.63
N ILE A 84 -3.36 -3.36 -10.67
CA ILE A 84 -1.93 -3.03 -10.72
C ILE A 84 -1.62 -2.25 -11.99
N ARG A 85 -2.13 -2.70 -13.13
CA ARG A 85 -1.94 -1.99 -14.40
C ARG A 85 -2.51 -0.59 -14.36
N GLU A 86 -3.68 -0.44 -13.78
CA GLU A 86 -4.35 0.84 -13.65
C GLU A 86 -3.60 1.80 -12.74
N LEU A 87 -3.17 1.33 -11.57
CA LEU A 87 -2.48 2.17 -10.60
C LEU A 87 -1.03 2.43 -10.96
N TRP A 88 -0.33 1.40 -11.37
CA TRP A 88 1.12 1.46 -11.55
C TRP A 88 1.55 1.74 -12.98
N GLY A 89 0.72 1.37 -13.93
CA GLY A 89 1.01 1.58 -15.33
C GLY A 89 0.84 3.00 -15.82
N ARG A 90 0.22 3.86 -15.01
CA ARG A 90 0.02 5.26 -15.38
C ARG A 90 1.33 6.01 -15.37
N ARG A 91 1.51 6.81 -16.40
CA ARG A 91 2.63 7.74 -16.49
C ARG A 91 2.08 9.15 -16.40
N ASP A 92 2.54 9.86 -15.41
CA ASP A 92 2.16 11.27 -15.25
C ASP A 92 3.09 12.16 -16.09
#